data_ea05d2438780a35c8ea51e5eaf34fa44
#
_entry.id   ea05d2438780a35c8ea51e5eaf34fa44
#
_cell.length_a   1.000
_cell.length_b   1.000
_cell.length_c   1.000
_cell.angle_alpha   90.00
_cell.angle_beta   90.00
_cell.angle_gamma   90.00
#
_symmetry.space_group_name_H-M   'P 1'
#
loop_
_entity.id
_entity.type
_entity.pdbx_description
1 polymer ?
#
loop_
_entity_poly.entity_id
_entity_poly.type
_entity_poly.pdbx_seq_one_letter_code
_entity_poly.pdbx_strand_id
1 'polypeptide(L)'
;MVEDQEAEFKREYTEDLKNEVVAFLNTNDGTIYIGVRKDGSICGVDNVDETMQKISSSLRNAIRPDCTRFFHMDVCREQDKYYVRLNVVKGTQTPYYLGEKGMRPSGVYIRVGNTTVQASEEMIRELLRAADSEKFEEKKAYRQDLTFRAAQHIFEEHKVAFGRPQMQTLGILDADGFYTNLALLLSDQCEHSIKCAIFEGTTKEVFKDRKEFGGSLFEQIDHVLEYLNVYNKTASVIGDKLREDMREYPPTAIREALLNAVVHREYAFSGSTFVNLYDDRLEIMSLGGLPDGISLDAVRLGISQPRNRNLANIFYRLNYIEAYGTGIPRI
;
A
#
# COMPACT_ATOMS: atom_id res chain seq x y z
N MET A 1 -27.64 -16.36 17.64
CA MET A 1 -26.86 -15.20 17.20
C MET A 1 -27.56 -13.93 17.65
N VAL A 2 -26.85 -12.85 17.93
CA VAL A 2 -27.43 -11.55 18.34
C VAL A 2 -26.89 -10.49 17.36
N GLU A 3 -27.77 -9.62 16.91
CA GLU A 3 -27.41 -8.49 16.05
C GLU A 3 -26.69 -7.42 16.90
N ASP A 4 -25.51 -6.95 16.47
CA ASP A 4 -24.69 -5.97 17.20
C ASP A 4 -23.99 -5.00 16.23
N GLN A 5 -22.95 -4.31 16.70
CA GLN A 5 -22.21 -3.34 15.86
C GLN A 5 -21.48 -3.98 14.67
N GLU A 6 -21.10 -5.25 14.79
CA GLU A 6 -20.31 -6.00 13.83
C GLU A 6 -21.15 -7.04 13.04
N ALA A 7 -22.41 -7.26 13.45
CA ALA A 7 -23.28 -8.26 12.82
C ALA A 7 -24.63 -7.67 12.41
N GLU A 8 -25.05 -7.95 11.19
CA GLU A 8 -26.33 -7.54 10.61
C GLU A 8 -27.08 -8.78 10.09
N PHE A 9 -28.40 -8.90 10.37
CA PHE A 9 -29.20 -10.02 9.93
C PHE A 9 -30.22 -9.62 8.87
N LYS A 10 -30.25 -10.37 7.78
CA LYS A 10 -31.18 -10.20 6.68
C LYS A 10 -31.90 -11.51 6.39
N ARG A 11 -33.21 -11.48 6.33
CA ARG A 11 -34.01 -12.67 6.00
C ARG A 11 -33.74 -13.19 4.59
N GLU A 12 -33.51 -12.26 3.66
CA GLU A 12 -33.27 -12.52 2.25
C GLU A 12 -32.40 -11.41 1.64
N TYR A 13 -31.89 -11.63 0.44
CA TYR A 13 -31.24 -10.55 -0.30
C TYR A 13 -32.22 -9.44 -0.66
N THR A 14 -31.84 -8.22 -0.36
CA THR A 14 -32.56 -7.00 -0.78
C THR A 14 -31.56 -6.00 -1.37
N GLU A 15 -32.05 -5.09 -2.22
CA GLU A 15 -31.23 -4.04 -2.82
C GLU A 15 -30.57 -3.11 -1.77
N ASP A 16 -31.13 -3.03 -0.57
CA ASP A 16 -30.57 -2.22 0.52
C ASP A 16 -29.31 -2.85 1.14
N LEU A 17 -28.99 -4.13 0.84
CA LEU A 17 -27.76 -4.77 1.30
C LEU A 17 -26.52 -3.94 0.97
N LYS A 18 -26.50 -3.28 -0.19
CA LYS A 18 -25.40 -2.41 -0.60
C LYS A 18 -25.17 -1.24 0.36
N ASN A 19 -26.20 -0.72 1.02
CA ASN A 19 -26.07 0.35 2.02
C ASN A 19 -25.33 -0.13 3.26
N GLU A 20 -25.65 -1.36 3.72
CA GLU A 20 -24.96 -2.01 4.86
C GLU A 20 -23.50 -2.24 4.55
N VAL A 21 -23.19 -2.76 3.36
CA VAL A 21 -21.81 -2.99 2.93
C VAL A 21 -21.03 -1.68 2.85
N VAL A 22 -21.61 -0.62 2.26
CA VAL A 22 -20.98 0.72 2.24
C VAL A 22 -20.71 1.21 3.66
N ALA A 23 -21.64 0.99 4.59
CA ALA A 23 -21.49 1.42 5.97
C ALA A 23 -20.33 0.70 6.68
N PHE A 24 -20.22 -0.62 6.53
CA PHE A 24 -19.07 -1.38 7.06
C PHE A 24 -17.75 -0.95 6.41
N LEU A 25 -17.70 -0.81 5.09
CA LEU A 25 -16.52 -0.33 4.38
C LEU A 25 -16.00 1.04 4.90
N ASN A 26 -16.92 1.91 5.35
CA ASN A 26 -16.59 3.25 5.85
C ASN A 26 -16.31 3.31 7.37
N THR A 27 -16.68 2.28 8.13
CA THR A 27 -16.62 2.36 9.60
C THR A 27 -15.69 1.31 10.19
N ASN A 28 -16.11 0.06 10.26
CA ASN A 28 -15.40 -1.06 10.85
C ASN A 28 -15.67 -2.35 10.07
N ASP A 29 -14.88 -3.39 10.34
CA ASP A 29 -15.17 -4.73 9.85
C ASP A 29 -16.55 -5.19 10.34
N GLY A 30 -17.23 -6.02 9.55
CA GLY A 30 -18.52 -6.55 9.93
C GLY A 30 -18.97 -7.75 9.13
N THR A 31 -20.00 -8.41 9.59
CA THR A 31 -20.56 -9.62 8.97
C THR A 31 -22.06 -9.46 8.74
N ILE A 32 -22.51 -9.72 7.54
CA ILE A 32 -23.93 -9.73 7.20
C ILE A 32 -24.37 -11.17 6.94
N TYR A 33 -25.42 -11.61 7.66
CA TYR A 33 -25.99 -12.95 7.52
C TYR A 33 -27.27 -12.89 6.70
N ILE A 34 -27.30 -13.54 5.55
CA ILE A 34 -28.43 -13.59 4.64
C ILE A 34 -29.11 -14.97 4.76
N GLY A 35 -30.38 -15.02 5.09
CA GLY A 35 -31.13 -16.23 5.48
C GLY A 35 -31.29 -16.35 6.99
N VAL A 36 -31.09 -15.24 7.73
CA VAL A 36 -31.25 -15.17 9.19
C VAL A 36 -32.23 -14.06 9.55
N ARG A 37 -33.14 -14.33 10.47
CA ARG A 37 -34.11 -13.34 10.99
C ARG A 37 -33.48 -12.50 12.09
N LYS A 38 -34.11 -11.37 12.41
CA LYS A 38 -33.65 -10.44 13.45
C LYS A 38 -33.56 -11.08 14.86
N ASP A 39 -34.34 -12.12 15.11
CA ASP A 39 -34.27 -12.90 16.37
C ASP A 39 -33.12 -13.93 16.40
N GLY A 40 -32.31 -13.96 15.36
CA GLY A 40 -31.18 -14.89 15.20
C GLY A 40 -31.59 -16.28 14.69
N SER A 41 -32.89 -16.51 14.40
CA SER A 41 -33.37 -17.79 13.88
C SER A 41 -33.05 -17.91 12.38
N ILE A 42 -32.59 -19.11 11.97
CA ILE A 42 -32.21 -19.36 10.57
C ILE A 42 -33.47 -19.70 9.78
N CYS A 43 -33.78 -18.85 8.79
CA CYS A 43 -34.83 -19.14 7.82
C CYS A 43 -34.30 -19.84 6.56
N GLY A 44 -33.02 -19.65 6.25
CA GLY A 44 -32.36 -20.19 5.06
C GLY A 44 -32.61 -19.34 3.79
N VAL A 45 -31.87 -19.68 2.73
CA VAL A 45 -32.06 -19.14 1.38
C VAL A 45 -32.40 -20.29 0.43
N ASP A 46 -33.31 -20.08 -0.52
CA ASP A 46 -33.79 -21.12 -1.42
C ASP A 46 -32.71 -21.56 -2.43
N ASN A 47 -31.95 -20.60 -2.96
CA ASN A 47 -30.87 -20.84 -3.92
C ASN A 47 -29.62 -20.05 -3.51
N VAL A 48 -28.67 -20.76 -2.92
CA VAL A 48 -27.44 -20.15 -2.39
C VAL A 48 -26.58 -19.56 -3.50
N ASP A 49 -26.36 -20.30 -4.60
CA ASP A 49 -25.49 -19.88 -5.70
C ASP A 49 -26.04 -18.62 -6.38
N GLU A 50 -27.35 -18.61 -6.65
CA GLU A 50 -28.01 -17.43 -7.23
C GLU A 50 -27.93 -16.22 -6.28
N THR A 51 -28.12 -16.44 -4.97
CA THR A 51 -28.02 -15.40 -3.95
C THR A 51 -26.61 -14.81 -3.91
N MET A 52 -25.57 -15.64 -3.87
CA MET A 52 -24.18 -15.18 -3.89
C MET A 52 -23.83 -14.42 -5.17
N GLN A 53 -24.31 -14.88 -6.33
CA GLN A 53 -24.09 -14.22 -7.60
C GLN A 53 -24.77 -12.85 -7.64
N LYS A 54 -26.00 -12.73 -7.15
CA LYS A 54 -26.72 -11.45 -7.03
C LYS A 54 -25.98 -10.47 -6.12
N ILE A 55 -25.55 -10.92 -4.95
CA ILE A 55 -24.77 -10.10 -4.02
C ILE A 55 -23.48 -9.61 -4.69
N SER A 56 -22.67 -10.51 -5.23
CA SER A 56 -21.39 -10.16 -5.85
C SER A 56 -21.54 -9.16 -6.99
N SER A 57 -22.52 -9.40 -7.88
CA SER A 57 -22.81 -8.51 -9.02
C SER A 57 -23.29 -7.14 -8.55
N SER A 58 -24.21 -7.09 -7.58
CA SER A 58 -24.76 -5.85 -7.04
C SER A 58 -23.67 -5.00 -6.39
N LEU A 59 -22.85 -5.58 -5.53
CA LEU A 59 -21.78 -4.84 -4.82
C LEU A 59 -20.74 -4.28 -5.78
N ARG A 60 -20.26 -5.12 -6.72
CA ARG A 60 -19.24 -4.71 -7.70
C ARG A 60 -19.72 -3.57 -8.61
N ASN A 61 -20.97 -3.64 -9.03
CA ASN A 61 -21.53 -2.65 -9.95
C ASN A 61 -21.94 -1.35 -9.26
N ALA A 62 -22.43 -1.42 -8.01
CA ALA A 62 -23.02 -0.29 -7.31
C ALA A 62 -22.04 0.51 -6.47
N ILE A 63 -21.00 -0.09 -5.90
CA ILE A 63 -20.13 0.57 -4.92
C ILE A 63 -18.89 1.15 -5.59
N ARG A 64 -18.50 2.34 -5.17
CA ARG A 64 -17.27 3.04 -5.59
C ARG A 64 -16.57 3.60 -4.36
N PRO A 65 -15.21 3.59 -4.32
CA PRO A 65 -14.29 2.85 -5.19
C PRO A 65 -14.56 1.34 -5.24
N ASP A 66 -13.82 0.58 -6.05
CA ASP A 66 -13.99 -0.89 -6.15
C ASP A 66 -13.78 -1.54 -4.77
N CYS A 67 -14.80 -2.27 -4.31
CA CYS A 67 -14.81 -2.94 -3.01
C CYS A 67 -14.57 -4.46 -3.09
N THR A 68 -14.31 -5.02 -4.26
CA THR A 68 -14.26 -6.48 -4.50
C THR A 68 -13.28 -7.20 -3.58
N ARG A 69 -12.20 -6.55 -3.17
CA ARG A 69 -11.16 -7.11 -2.29
C ARG A 69 -11.52 -7.05 -0.80
N PHE A 70 -12.57 -6.31 -0.43
CA PHE A 70 -12.93 -6.03 0.96
C PHE A 70 -14.14 -6.83 1.44
N PHE A 71 -14.63 -7.77 0.64
CA PHE A 71 -15.66 -8.70 1.09
C PHE A 71 -15.39 -10.13 0.67
N HIS A 72 -15.83 -11.06 1.50
CA HIS A 72 -15.79 -12.49 1.25
C HIS A 72 -17.11 -13.13 1.66
N MET A 73 -17.54 -14.15 0.91
CA MET A 73 -18.80 -14.86 1.17
C MET A 73 -18.55 -16.33 1.45
N ASP A 74 -19.16 -16.83 2.52
CA ASP A 74 -19.16 -18.25 2.89
C ASP A 74 -20.57 -18.79 2.88
N VAL A 75 -20.73 -20.03 2.48
CA VAL A 75 -21.97 -20.78 2.63
C VAL A 75 -21.94 -21.51 3.96
N CYS A 76 -22.91 -21.23 4.80
CA CYS A 76 -23.08 -21.88 6.11
C CYS A 76 -24.30 -22.78 6.09
N ARG A 77 -24.24 -23.89 6.85
CA ARG A 77 -25.36 -24.81 7.02
C ARG A 77 -25.65 -25.04 8.51
N GLU A 78 -26.88 -24.86 8.90
CA GLU A 78 -27.35 -25.12 10.26
C GLU A 78 -28.84 -25.56 10.22
N GLN A 79 -29.23 -26.54 11.03
CA GLN A 79 -30.61 -27.08 11.07
C GLN A 79 -31.18 -27.44 9.70
N ASP A 80 -30.35 -28.08 8.83
CA ASP A 80 -30.69 -28.43 7.45
C ASP A 80 -31.09 -27.26 6.52
N LYS A 81 -30.76 -26.03 6.92
CA LYS A 81 -30.92 -24.83 6.10
C LYS A 81 -29.58 -24.22 5.74
N TYR A 82 -29.49 -23.67 4.55
CA TYR A 82 -28.33 -22.94 4.08
C TYR A 82 -28.55 -21.44 4.21
N TYR A 83 -27.52 -20.73 4.64
CA TYR A 83 -27.49 -19.28 4.68
C TYR A 83 -26.13 -18.76 4.21
N VAL A 84 -26.08 -17.50 3.78
CA VAL A 84 -24.84 -16.88 3.30
C VAL A 84 -24.30 -15.96 4.38
N ARG A 85 -23.01 -16.09 4.69
CA ARG A 85 -22.25 -15.19 5.54
C ARG A 85 -21.39 -14.31 4.68
N LEU A 86 -21.66 -13.01 4.62
CA LEU A 86 -20.92 -11.99 3.93
C LEU A 86 -20.05 -11.24 4.93
N ASN A 87 -18.75 -11.51 4.93
CA ASN A 87 -17.77 -10.80 5.73
C ASN A 87 -17.29 -9.57 4.96
N VAL A 88 -17.34 -8.40 5.57
CA VAL A 88 -16.90 -7.13 5.00
C VAL A 88 -15.79 -6.58 5.88
N VAL A 89 -14.66 -6.27 5.28
CA VAL A 89 -13.52 -5.62 5.93
C VAL A 89 -13.57 -4.13 5.63
N LYS A 90 -13.21 -3.29 6.60
CA LYS A 90 -13.12 -1.83 6.42
C LYS A 90 -12.27 -1.49 5.19
N GLY A 91 -12.80 -0.66 4.33
CA GLY A 91 -12.12 -0.25 3.12
C GLY A 91 -10.98 0.74 3.38
N THR A 92 -9.96 0.68 2.54
CA THR A 92 -8.77 1.55 2.67
C THR A 92 -8.87 2.86 1.88
N GLN A 93 -9.92 3.03 1.06
CA GLN A 93 -10.12 4.21 0.20
C GLN A 93 -11.45 4.92 0.54
N THR A 94 -11.67 5.18 1.83
CA THR A 94 -12.86 5.88 2.29
C THR A 94 -12.91 7.33 1.76
N PRO A 95 -14.10 7.87 1.47
CA PRO A 95 -15.42 7.27 1.65
C PRO A 95 -15.83 6.37 0.48
N TYR A 96 -16.33 5.18 0.79
CA TYR A 96 -17.06 4.35 -0.15
C TYR A 96 -18.49 4.88 -0.30
N TYR A 97 -19.05 4.78 -1.51
CA TYR A 97 -20.37 5.32 -1.81
C TYR A 97 -21.07 4.55 -2.92
N LEU A 98 -22.40 4.70 -3.01
CA LEU A 98 -23.17 4.19 -4.12
C LEU A 98 -22.94 5.05 -5.36
N GLY A 99 -22.38 4.47 -6.43
CA GLY A 99 -22.01 5.17 -7.66
C GLY A 99 -23.16 5.93 -8.32
N GLU A 100 -24.38 5.37 -8.31
CA GLU A 100 -25.60 6.01 -8.82
C GLU A 100 -25.99 7.28 -8.07
N LYS A 101 -25.67 7.33 -6.75
CA LYS A 101 -26.01 8.46 -5.87
C LYS A 101 -24.86 9.45 -5.71
N GLY A 102 -23.61 9.03 -6.04
CA GLY A 102 -22.40 9.85 -5.89
C GLY A 102 -21.94 10.03 -4.45
N MET A 103 -20.80 10.71 -4.26
CA MET A 103 -20.17 11.00 -2.97
C MET A 103 -20.88 12.17 -2.27
N ARG A 104 -22.07 11.92 -1.76
CA ARG A 104 -22.94 12.87 -1.05
C ARG A 104 -23.77 12.13 -0.01
N PRO A 105 -24.47 12.82 0.93
CA PRO A 105 -25.21 12.17 2.01
C PRO A 105 -26.12 11.02 1.56
N SER A 106 -26.78 11.15 0.44
CA SER A 106 -27.68 10.10 -0.08
C SER A 106 -26.95 8.84 -0.59
N GLY A 107 -25.63 8.91 -0.82
CA GLY A 107 -24.81 7.82 -1.37
C GLY A 107 -23.79 7.24 -0.40
N VAL A 108 -23.46 7.94 0.69
CA VAL A 108 -22.48 7.51 1.69
C VAL A 108 -23.21 7.04 2.94
N TYR A 109 -22.84 5.85 3.42
CA TYR A 109 -23.43 5.25 4.64
C TYR A 109 -22.32 4.92 5.64
N ILE A 110 -22.65 5.00 6.93
CA ILE A 110 -21.79 4.65 8.07
C ILE A 110 -22.54 3.84 9.08
N ARG A 111 -21.83 3.11 9.95
CA ARG A 111 -22.43 2.44 11.14
C ARG A 111 -22.37 3.37 12.34
N VAL A 112 -23.51 3.52 13.00
CA VAL A 112 -23.64 4.20 14.29
C VAL A 112 -24.30 3.24 15.26
N GLY A 113 -23.50 2.64 16.14
CA GLY A 113 -23.94 1.50 16.92
C GLY A 113 -24.30 0.31 16.00
N ASN A 114 -25.48 -0.25 16.20
CA ASN A 114 -26.01 -1.35 15.39
C ASN A 114 -26.85 -0.88 14.17
N THR A 115 -26.81 0.40 13.81
CA THR A 115 -27.66 0.96 12.76
C THR A 115 -26.83 1.53 11.62
N THR A 116 -27.24 1.28 10.38
CA THR A 116 -26.72 1.94 9.18
C THR A 116 -27.46 3.25 8.93
N VAL A 117 -26.72 4.34 8.86
CA VAL A 117 -27.26 5.69 8.60
C VAL A 117 -26.53 6.37 7.43
N GLN A 118 -27.19 7.32 6.81
CA GLN A 118 -26.57 8.19 5.82
C GLN A 118 -25.57 9.12 6.52
N ALA A 119 -24.36 9.25 5.97
CA ALA A 119 -23.37 10.18 6.48
C ALA A 119 -23.78 11.64 6.16
N SER A 120 -23.59 12.54 7.13
CA SER A 120 -23.71 13.97 6.88
C SER A 120 -22.56 14.47 5.98
N GLU A 121 -22.70 15.67 5.41
CA GLU A 121 -21.59 16.29 4.67
C GLU A 121 -20.33 16.49 5.53
N GLU A 122 -20.52 16.73 6.83
CA GLU A 122 -19.41 16.88 7.76
C GLU A 122 -18.68 15.55 7.98
N MET A 123 -19.42 14.45 8.19
CA MET A 123 -18.87 13.11 8.28
C MET A 123 -18.16 12.67 6.99
N ILE A 124 -18.71 13.01 5.83
CA ILE A 124 -18.02 12.75 4.54
C ILE A 124 -16.71 13.51 4.47
N ARG A 125 -16.65 14.78 4.91
CA ARG A 125 -15.41 15.56 4.99
C ARG A 125 -14.42 14.96 5.99
N GLU A 126 -14.90 14.43 7.10
CA GLU A 126 -14.04 13.72 8.08
C GLU A 126 -13.48 12.43 7.50
N LEU A 127 -14.27 11.62 6.80
CA LEU A 127 -13.81 10.42 6.11
C LEU A 127 -12.75 10.76 5.04
N LEU A 128 -12.95 11.83 4.28
CA LEU A 128 -11.95 12.32 3.32
C LEU A 128 -10.65 12.76 4.01
N ARG A 129 -10.75 13.56 5.07
CA ARG A 129 -9.57 13.98 5.85
C ARG A 129 -8.85 12.80 6.49
N ALA A 130 -9.57 11.83 7.01
CA ALA A 130 -9.00 10.60 7.56
C ALA A 130 -8.27 9.78 6.49
N ALA A 131 -8.87 9.66 5.31
CA ALA A 131 -8.24 8.99 4.16
C ALA A 131 -6.97 9.71 3.70
N ASP A 132 -6.98 11.04 3.67
CA ASP A 132 -5.81 11.87 3.32
C ASP A 132 -4.74 11.87 4.43
N SER A 133 -5.15 11.74 5.69
CA SER A 133 -4.22 11.72 6.83
C SER A 133 -3.60 10.34 7.08
N GLU A 134 -4.29 9.27 6.71
CA GLU A 134 -3.77 7.91 6.81
C GLU A 134 -2.79 7.64 5.67
N LYS A 135 -1.51 7.63 5.99
CA LYS A 135 -0.46 7.36 5.02
C LYS A 135 -0.63 5.96 4.42
N PHE A 136 -0.32 5.82 3.13
CA PHE A 136 -0.41 4.53 2.43
C PHE A 136 0.22 3.39 3.25
N GLU A 137 1.40 3.61 3.81
CA GLU A 137 2.16 2.60 4.55
C GLU A 137 1.48 2.10 5.83
N GLU A 138 0.61 2.93 6.45
CA GLU A 138 -0.08 2.63 7.72
C GLU A 138 -1.39 1.87 7.52
N LYS A 139 -1.95 1.90 6.30
CA LYS A 139 -3.20 1.20 5.98
C LYS A 139 -3.00 -0.31 6.01
N LYS A 140 -4.03 -1.04 6.47
CA LYS A 140 -4.06 -2.50 6.46
C LYS A 140 -3.85 -3.03 5.04
N ALA A 141 -2.90 -3.95 4.87
CA ALA A 141 -2.66 -4.59 3.58
C ALA A 141 -3.84 -5.48 3.20
N TYR A 142 -4.22 -5.45 1.93
CA TYR A 142 -5.26 -6.32 1.41
C TYR A 142 -4.86 -7.81 1.47
N ARG A 143 -3.54 -8.08 1.47
CA ARG A 143 -2.95 -9.41 1.53
C ARG A 143 -2.34 -9.64 2.90
N GLN A 144 -2.69 -10.76 3.54
CA GLN A 144 -2.24 -11.11 4.88
C GLN A 144 -1.34 -12.36 4.92
N ASP A 145 -1.16 -13.06 3.79
CA ASP A 145 -0.29 -14.23 3.62
C ASP A 145 1.10 -13.81 3.11
N LEU A 146 1.79 -12.95 3.87
CA LEU A 146 3.08 -12.38 3.49
C LEU A 146 4.25 -13.21 4.02
N THR A 147 5.33 -13.29 3.22
CA THR A 147 6.63 -13.85 3.59
C THR A 147 7.72 -12.78 3.51
N PHE A 148 8.78 -12.90 4.32
CA PHE A 148 9.76 -11.85 4.55
C PHE A 148 11.20 -12.37 4.50
N ARG A 149 11.53 -13.25 3.56
CA ARG A 149 12.89 -13.86 3.51
C ARG A 149 13.98 -12.83 3.36
N ALA A 150 13.82 -11.90 2.42
CA ALA A 150 14.77 -10.82 2.22
C ALA A 150 14.87 -9.90 3.44
N ALA A 151 13.73 -9.45 3.98
CA ALA A 151 13.70 -8.60 5.15
C ALA A 151 14.35 -9.28 6.37
N GLN A 152 14.03 -10.56 6.63
CA GLN A 152 14.67 -11.32 7.73
C GLN A 152 16.18 -11.34 7.59
N HIS A 153 16.69 -11.65 6.40
CA HIS A 153 18.14 -11.68 6.15
C HIS A 153 18.81 -10.34 6.46
N ILE A 154 18.25 -9.24 5.95
CA ILE A 154 18.77 -7.88 6.17
C ILE A 154 18.73 -7.49 7.67
N PHE A 155 17.63 -7.78 8.36
CA PHE A 155 17.52 -7.50 9.79
C PHE A 155 18.52 -8.30 10.63
N GLU A 156 18.75 -9.58 10.27
CA GLU A 156 19.77 -10.45 10.92
C GLU A 156 21.18 -9.92 10.67
N GLU A 157 21.52 -9.53 9.45
CA GLU A 157 22.84 -8.97 9.08
C GLU A 157 23.15 -7.70 9.90
N HIS A 158 22.14 -6.84 10.07
CA HIS A 158 22.25 -5.62 10.87
C HIS A 158 22.03 -5.83 12.38
N LYS A 159 21.87 -7.09 12.84
CA LYS A 159 21.65 -7.45 14.25
C LYS A 159 20.42 -6.78 14.87
N VAL A 160 19.38 -6.53 14.07
CA VAL A 160 18.09 -5.98 14.49
C VAL A 160 17.07 -7.11 14.56
N ALA A 161 16.38 -7.26 15.67
CA ALA A 161 15.36 -8.29 15.82
C ALA A 161 14.16 -8.05 14.90
N PHE A 162 13.63 -9.13 14.29
CA PHE A 162 12.49 -9.12 13.37
C PHE A 162 11.38 -10.08 13.82
N GLY A 163 10.90 -9.91 15.05
CA GLY A 163 9.77 -10.67 15.60
C GLY A 163 8.48 -9.88 15.60
N ARG A 164 7.34 -10.53 15.92
CA ARG A 164 6.02 -9.85 15.94
C ARG A 164 6.00 -8.57 16.81
N PRO A 165 6.61 -8.52 18.02
CA PRO A 165 6.65 -7.29 18.81
C PRO A 165 7.39 -6.15 18.10
N GLN A 166 8.50 -6.46 17.42
CA GLN A 166 9.27 -5.48 16.66
C GLN A 166 8.52 -5.03 15.41
N MET A 167 7.87 -5.95 14.70
CA MET A 167 7.01 -5.63 13.56
C MET A 167 5.89 -4.65 13.95
N GLN A 168 5.28 -4.82 15.12
CA GLN A 168 4.26 -3.91 15.62
C GLN A 168 4.84 -2.53 15.96
N THR A 169 6.00 -2.48 16.62
CA THR A 169 6.70 -1.22 16.93
C THR A 169 7.13 -0.47 15.67
N LEU A 170 7.48 -1.19 14.61
CA LEU A 170 7.90 -0.63 13.32
C LEU A 170 6.74 -0.25 12.39
N GLY A 171 5.48 -0.53 12.78
CA GLY A 171 4.31 -0.29 11.94
C GLY A 171 4.12 -1.30 10.80
N ILE A 172 4.86 -2.43 10.83
CA ILE A 172 4.68 -3.56 9.89
C ILE A 172 3.38 -4.32 10.22
N LEU A 173 3.04 -4.39 11.51
CA LEU A 173 1.76 -4.85 12.02
C LEU A 173 1.00 -3.68 12.63
N ASP A 174 -0.31 -3.62 12.42
CA ASP A 174 -1.20 -2.69 13.12
C ASP A 174 -1.48 -3.12 14.58
N ALA A 175 -2.31 -2.36 15.29
CA ALA A 175 -2.67 -2.64 16.69
C ALA A 175 -3.40 -3.98 16.85
N ASP A 176 -4.15 -4.40 15.84
CA ASP A 176 -4.92 -5.63 15.83
C ASP A 176 -4.10 -6.85 15.36
N GLY A 177 -2.83 -6.63 14.98
CA GLY A 177 -1.90 -7.67 14.56
C GLY A 177 -2.03 -8.07 13.09
N PHE A 178 -2.67 -7.25 12.25
CA PHE A 178 -2.71 -7.42 10.81
C PHE A 178 -1.53 -6.73 10.13
N TYR A 179 -1.09 -7.27 9.00
CA TYR A 179 -0.07 -6.64 8.18
C TYR A 179 -0.57 -5.35 7.54
N THR A 180 0.25 -4.32 7.61
CA THR A 180 0.04 -3.03 6.95
C THR A 180 0.60 -3.04 5.52
N ASN A 181 0.33 -1.99 4.72
CA ASN A 181 0.96 -1.85 3.41
C ASN A 181 2.50 -1.72 3.50
N LEU A 182 3.03 -1.21 4.62
CA LEU A 182 4.46 -1.27 4.88
C LEU A 182 4.99 -2.70 4.88
N ALA A 183 4.24 -3.64 5.49
CA ALA A 183 4.57 -5.06 5.43
C ALA A 183 4.60 -5.58 3.99
N LEU A 184 3.60 -5.20 3.18
CA LEU A 184 3.55 -5.60 1.77
C LEU A 184 4.77 -5.08 0.99
N LEU A 185 5.21 -3.84 1.23
CA LEU A 185 6.40 -3.26 0.59
C LEU A 185 7.69 -4.01 0.96
N LEU A 186 7.81 -4.49 2.19
CA LEU A 186 8.99 -5.22 2.69
C LEU A 186 8.93 -6.73 2.42
N SER A 187 7.79 -7.25 2.00
CA SER A 187 7.56 -8.68 1.77
C SER A 187 8.12 -9.15 0.42
N ASP A 188 8.30 -10.47 0.30
CA ASP A 188 8.64 -11.12 -0.97
C ASP A 188 7.53 -10.96 -2.02
N GLN A 189 6.31 -10.55 -1.61
CA GLN A 189 5.13 -10.33 -2.44
C GLN A 189 4.90 -8.86 -2.82
N CYS A 190 5.88 -7.98 -2.64
CA CYS A 190 5.76 -6.57 -3.03
C CYS A 190 5.42 -6.45 -4.53
N GLU A 191 4.36 -5.73 -4.84
CA GLU A 191 3.87 -5.53 -6.23
C GLU A 191 4.51 -4.34 -6.93
N HIS A 192 5.19 -3.48 -6.19
CA HIS A 192 5.92 -2.35 -6.76
C HIS A 192 7.26 -2.81 -7.28
N SER A 193 7.71 -2.19 -8.36
CA SER A 193 8.98 -2.53 -9.00
C SER A 193 9.82 -1.30 -9.33
N ILE A 194 11.13 -1.52 -9.55
CA ILE A 194 12.05 -0.54 -10.08
C ILE A 194 12.49 -1.01 -11.47
N LYS A 195 12.32 -0.15 -12.47
CA LYS A 195 12.71 -0.41 -13.86
C LYS A 195 13.98 0.37 -14.19
N CYS A 196 15.01 -0.36 -14.55
CA CYS A 196 16.29 0.20 -14.98
C CYS A 196 16.42 0.09 -16.48
N ALA A 197 16.91 1.16 -17.11
CA ALA A 197 17.23 1.20 -18.53
C ALA A 197 18.58 1.87 -18.76
N ILE A 198 19.42 1.25 -19.59
CA ILE A 198 20.70 1.77 -20.04
C ILE A 198 20.51 2.16 -21.51
N PHE A 199 20.72 3.42 -21.82
CA PHE A 199 20.55 3.96 -23.15
C PHE A 199 21.90 4.19 -23.84
N GLU A 200 21.90 4.15 -25.17
CA GLU A 200 22.97 4.65 -25.99
C GLU A 200 22.73 6.10 -26.39
N GLY A 201 23.72 6.95 -26.15
CA GLY A 201 23.57 8.40 -26.36
C GLY A 201 22.81 9.09 -25.23
N THR A 202 22.16 10.20 -25.56
CA THR A 202 21.50 11.11 -24.61
C THR A 202 19.98 11.08 -24.69
N THR A 203 19.43 10.21 -25.54
CA THR A 203 17.97 10.06 -25.77
C THR A 203 17.46 8.67 -25.40
N LYS A 204 16.13 8.48 -25.35
CA LYS A 204 15.49 7.19 -25.06
C LYS A 204 15.27 6.32 -26.32
N GLU A 205 15.97 6.58 -27.39
CA GLU A 205 15.73 5.91 -28.67
C GLU A 205 16.33 4.51 -28.74
N VAL A 206 17.54 4.32 -28.18
CA VAL A 206 18.28 3.06 -28.27
C VAL A 206 18.59 2.53 -26.89
N PHE A 207 18.06 1.35 -26.58
CA PHE A 207 18.38 0.61 -25.36
C PHE A 207 19.65 -0.23 -25.56
N LYS A 208 20.63 -0.07 -24.68
CA LYS A 208 21.74 -1.02 -24.50
C LYS A 208 21.34 -2.21 -23.66
N ASP A 209 20.59 -1.94 -22.57
CA ASP A 209 20.06 -2.97 -21.67
C ASP A 209 18.85 -2.42 -20.89
N ARG A 210 18.01 -3.33 -20.39
CA ARG A 210 16.88 -3.01 -19.55
C ARG A 210 16.54 -4.16 -18.61
N LYS A 211 16.20 -3.84 -17.37
CA LYS A 211 15.80 -4.83 -16.38
C LYS A 211 14.75 -4.27 -15.44
N GLU A 212 13.82 -5.13 -14.99
CA GLU A 212 12.84 -4.83 -13.97
C GLU A 212 13.15 -5.64 -12.72
N PHE A 213 13.16 -4.98 -11.57
CA PHE A 213 13.43 -5.56 -10.26
C PHE A 213 12.16 -5.51 -9.43
N GLY A 214 11.67 -6.67 -9.00
CA GLY A 214 10.52 -6.90 -8.11
C GLY A 214 10.95 -7.60 -6.84
N GLY A 215 9.98 -8.04 -6.04
CA GLY A 215 10.20 -8.61 -4.72
C GLY A 215 10.33 -7.54 -3.64
N SER A 216 10.86 -7.87 -2.48
CA SER A 216 11.06 -6.93 -1.36
C SER A 216 11.80 -5.66 -1.79
N LEU A 217 11.43 -4.49 -1.25
CA LEU A 217 12.16 -3.25 -1.51
C LEU A 217 13.66 -3.36 -1.19
N PHE A 218 14.05 -4.18 -0.21
CA PHE A 218 15.46 -4.45 0.09
C PHE A 218 16.16 -5.11 -1.10
N GLU A 219 15.58 -6.21 -1.62
CA GLU A 219 16.13 -6.90 -2.80
C GLU A 219 16.19 -5.98 -4.02
N GLN A 220 15.15 -5.18 -4.23
CA GLN A 220 15.11 -4.23 -5.33
C GLN A 220 16.26 -3.22 -5.26
N ILE A 221 16.49 -2.62 -4.08
CA ILE A 221 17.57 -1.65 -3.85
C ILE A 221 18.93 -2.28 -4.15
N ASP A 222 19.22 -3.45 -3.55
CA ASP A 222 20.50 -4.11 -3.69
C ASP A 222 20.77 -4.50 -5.14
N HIS A 223 19.80 -5.14 -5.80
CA HIS A 223 19.91 -5.53 -7.21
C HIS A 223 20.06 -4.33 -8.16
N VAL A 224 19.38 -3.21 -7.90
CA VAL A 224 19.54 -1.98 -8.70
C VAL A 224 20.94 -1.39 -8.54
N LEU A 225 21.46 -1.35 -7.31
CA LEU A 225 22.82 -0.86 -7.06
C LEU A 225 23.87 -1.75 -7.72
N GLU A 226 23.73 -3.07 -7.64
CA GLU A 226 24.60 -4.03 -8.35
C GLU A 226 24.53 -3.83 -9.88
N TYR A 227 23.32 -3.73 -10.41
CA TYR A 227 23.10 -3.52 -11.85
C TYR A 227 23.73 -2.22 -12.34
N LEU A 228 23.51 -1.10 -11.65
CA LEU A 228 24.12 0.17 -11.99
C LEU A 228 25.64 0.15 -11.86
N ASN A 229 26.19 -0.58 -10.88
CA ASN A 229 27.63 -0.70 -10.70
C ASN A 229 28.34 -1.37 -11.88
N VAL A 230 27.65 -2.25 -12.61
CA VAL A 230 28.18 -2.88 -13.85
C VAL A 230 28.38 -1.84 -14.96
N TYR A 231 27.48 -0.87 -15.05
CA TYR A 231 27.48 0.15 -16.11
C TYR A 231 28.16 1.48 -15.71
N ASN A 232 28.44 1.66 -14.42
CA ASN A 232 29.13 2.85 -13.90
C ASN A 232 30.63 2.78 -14.26
N LYS A 233 30.99 3.45 -15.34
CA LYS A 233 32.35 3.42 -15.91
C LYS A 233 33.38 3.95 -14.91
N THR A 234 34.59 3.41 -14.99
CA THR A 234 35.74 3.89 -14.23
C THR A 234 36.70 4.59 -15.21
N ALA A 235 36.94 5.86 -14.97
CA ALA A 235 38.02 6.59 -15.64
C ALA A 235 39.27 6.51 -14.76
N SER A 236 40.40 6.19 -15.36
CA SER A 236 41.70 6.18 -14.67
C SER A 236 42.53 7.34 -15.14
N VAL A 237 42.86 8.24 -14.26
CA VAL A 237 43.76 9.35 -14.50
C VAL A 237 45.14 8.97 -13.99
N ILE A 238 46.11 8.96 -14.88
CA ILE A 238 47.52 8.69 -14.53
C ILE A 238 48.17 10.04 -14.23
N GLY A 239 48.30 10.33 -12.91
CA GLY A 239 49.11 11.48 -12.44
C GLY A 239 50.60 11.15 -12.41
N ASP A 240 51.42 12.14 -12.06
CA ASP A 240 52.90 12.01 -12.07
C ASP A 240 53.46 10.88 -11.19
N LYS A 241 52.74 10.44 -10.16
CA LYS A 241 53.20 9.40 -9.24
C LYS A 241 52.18 8.31 -8.89
N LEU A 242 50.88 8.57 -9.10
CA LEU A 242 49.80 7.65 -8.70
C LEU A 242 48.72 7.64 -9.77
N ARG A 243 48.13 6.46 -9.97
CA ARG A 243 46.90 6.30 -10.74
C ARG A 243 45.72 6.55 -9.81
N GLU A 244 44.84 7.45 -10.21
CA GLU A 244 43.56 7.65 -9.54
C GLU A 244 42.42 7.09 -10.40
N ASP A 245 41.70 6.13 -9.84
CA ASP A 245 40.51 5.55 -10.48
C ASP A 245 39.28 6.30 -9.98
N MET A 246 38.58 7.01 -10.87
CA MET A 246 37.37 7.74 -10.58
C MET A 246 36.18 7.04 -11.26
N ARG A 247 35.13 6.82 -10.48
CA ARG A 247 33.84 6.40 -11.02
C ARG A 247 33.14 7.60 -11.66
N GLU A 248 32.46 7.37 -12.80
CA GLU A 248 31.67 8.40 -13.49
C GLU A 248 30.61 9.00 -12.59
N TYR A 249 29.90 8.13 -11.81
CA TYR A 249 28.98 8.52 -10.75
C TYR A 249 29.48 7.99 -9.42
N PRO A 250 29.61 8.82 -8.36
CA PRO A 250 29.98 8.36 -7.03
C PRO A 250 28.95 7.33 -6.52
N PRO A 251 29.35 6.13 -6.08
CA PRO A 251 28.44 5.10 -5.61
C PRO A 251 27.54 5.57 -4.44
N THR A 252 28.08 6.46 -3.60
CA THR A 252 27.34 7.08 -2.50
C THR A 252 26.20 7.98 -2.97
N ALA A 253 26.41 8.73 -4.05
CA ALA A 253 25.38 9.57 -4.67
C ALA A 253 24.25 8.74 -5.29
N ILE A 254 24.61 7.69 -6.05
CA ILE A 254 23.64 6.75 -6.62
C ILE A 254 22.77 6.13 -5.51
N ARG A 255 23.43 5.62 -4.46
CA ARG A 255 22.75 4.99 -3.33
C ARG A 255 21.78 5.96 -2.64
N GLU A 256 22.23 7.16 -2.34
CA GLU A 256 21.41 8.19 -1.70
C GLU A 256 20.20 8.57 -2.56
N ALA A 257 20.41 8.82 -3.86
CA ALA A 257 19.35 9.17 -4.79
C ALA A 257 18.30 8.04 -4.92
N LEU A 258 18.75 6.78 -4.96
CA LEU A 258 17.87 5.61 -5.03
C LEU A 258 17.04 5.45 -3.74
N LEU A 259 17.68 5.56 -2.58
CA LEU A 259 16.99 5.49 -1.27
C LEU A 259 15.97 6.61 -1.12
N ASN A 260 16.30 7.83 -1.52
CA ASN A 260 15.37 8.96 -1.54
C ASN A 260 14.18 8.68 -2.48
N ALA A 261 14.43 8.15 -3.67
CA ALA A 261 13.37 7.78 -4.61
C ALA A 261 12.41 6.72 -4.04
N VAL A 262 12.91 5.78 -3.23
CA VAL A 262 12.12 4.74 -2.56
C VAL A 262 11.35 5.31 -1.37
N VAL A 263 12.02 6.06 -0.47
CA VAL A 263 11.41 6.59 0.76
C VAL A 263 10.35 7.65 0.49
N HIS A 264 10.55 8.48 -0.55
CA HIS A 264 9.64 9.58 -0.88
C HIS A 264 8.59 9.24 -1.94
N ARG A 265 8.59 8.01 -2.47
CA ARG A 265 7.61 7.56 -3.45
C ARG A 265 6.18 7.57 -2.88
N GLU A 266 5.22 7.96 -3.73
CA GLU A 266 3.79 7.76 -3.47
C GLU A 266 3.37 6.34 -3.91
N TYR A 267 3.26 5.43 -2.94
CA TYR A 267 2.93 4.03 -3.18
C TYR A 267 1.44 3.76 -3.43
N ALA A 268 0.57 4.75 -3.28
CA ALA A 268 -0.81 4.64 -3.74
C ALA A 268 -0.91 4.50 -5.28
N PHE A 269 0.13 4.94 -6.02
CA PHE A 269 0.22 4.74 -7.46
C PHE A 269 0.92 3.42 -7.80
N SER A 270 0.32 2.63 -8.69
CA SER A 270 0.82 1.32 -9.10
C SER A 270 1.99 1.34 -10.10
N GLY A 271 2.37 2.51 -10.66
CA GLY A 271 3.48 2.63 -11.61
C GLY A 271 4.83 2.26 -10.98
N SER A 272 5.87 2.02 -11.79
CA SER A 272 7.22 1.69 -11.32
C SER A 272 8.04 2.96 -11.04
N THR A 273 9.09 2.83 -10.21
CA THR A 273 10.21 3.80 -10.19
C THR A 273 11.11 3.53 -11.39
N PHE A 274 11.59 4.57 -12.06
CA PHE A 274 12.48 4.43 -13.22
C PHE A 274 13.88 4.93 -12.87
N VAL A 275 14.88 4.16 -13.31
CA VAL A 275 16.30 4.49 -13.23
C VAL A 275 16.88 4.39 -14.64
N ASN A 276 17.23 5.52 -15.23
CA ASN A 276 17.70 5.61 -16.60
C ASN A 276 19.13 6.13 -16.62
N LEU A 277 20.05 5.34 -17.16
CA LEU A 277 21.43 5.72 -17.37
C LEU A 277 21.65 6.04 -18.85
N TYR A 278 22.13 7.25 -19.11
CA TYR A 278 22.53 7.74 -20.44
C TYR A 278 24.06 7.90 -20.52
N ASP A 279 24.57 8.28 -21.67
CA ASP A 279 25.99 8.52 -21.80
C ASP A 279 26.47 9.82 -21.09
N ASP A 280 25.53 10.73 -20.73
CA ASP A 280 25.82 12.04 -20.14
C ASP A 280 25.20 12.24 -18.75
N ARG A 281 24.25 11.38 -18.30
CA ARG A 281 23.54 11.55 -17.03
C ARG A 281 22.88 10.28 -16.51
N LEU A 282 22.60 10.27 -15.22
CA LEU A 282 21.73 9.32 -14.54
C LEU A 282 20.44 10.01 -14.10
N GLU A 283 19.29 9.48 -14.47
CA GLU A 283 17.97 9.96 -14.06
C GLU A 283 17.30 8.91 -13.14
N ILE A 284 16.86 9.33 -11.97
CA ILE A 284 16.02 8.52 -11.06
C ILE A 284 14.68 9.24 -10.91
N MET A 285 13.61 8.58 -11.34
CA MET A 285 12.25 9.14 -11.34
C MET A 285 11.34 8.31 -10.45
N SER A 286 10.80 8.94 -9.42
CA SER A 286 9.82 8.37 -8.49
C SER A 286 8.47 9.04 -8.67
N LEU A 287 7.38 8.29 -8.39
CA LEU A 287 6.03 8.82 -8.44
C LEU A 287 5.71 9.61 -7.18
N GLY A 288 4.96 10.70 -7.36
CA GLY A 288 4.52 11.60 -6.30
C GLY A 288 5.22 12.96 -6.36
N GLY A 289 4.52 14.00 -5.89
CA GLY A 289 5.07 15.36 -5.72
C GLY A 289 5.82 15.50 -4.39
N LEU A 290 6.20 16.72 -4.04
CA LEU A 290 6.70 17.02 -2.70
C LEU A 290 5.55 16.89 -1.68
N PRO A 291 5.82 16.48 -0.43
CA PRO A 291 4.83 16.53 0.64
C PRO A 291 4.28 17.93 0.85
N ASP A 292 3.03 18.02 1.32
CA ASP A 292 2.39 19.31 1.58
C ASP A 292 3.20 20.15 2.58
N GLY A 293 3.35 21.43 2.28
CA GLY A 293 4.11 22.37 3.11
C GLY A 293 5.63 22.36 2.89
N ILE A 294 6.16 21.49 2.02
CA ILE A 294 7.59 21.44 1.68
C ILE A 294 7.81 22.09 0.31
N SER A 295 8.66 23.11 0.27
CA SER A 295 9.11 23.72 -0.98
C SER A 295 10.40 23.08 -1.50
N LEU A 296 10.68 23.23 -2.81
CA LEU A 296 11.93 22.75 -3.39
C LEU A 296 13.15 23.43 -2.76
N ASP A 297 13.02 24.70 -2.36
CA ASP A 297 14.10 25.42 -1.69
C ASP A 297 14.36 24.88 -0.28
N ALA A 298 13.31 24.49 0.45
CA ALA A 298 13.45 23.82 1.75
C ALA A 298 14.18 22.46 1.60
N VAL A 299 13.87 21.70 0.55
CA VAL A 299 14.56 20.45 0.23
C VAL A 299 16.05 20.70 -0.07
N ARG A 300 16.39 21.73 -0.86
CA ARG A 300 17.79 22.12 -1.14
C ARG A 300 18.56 22.54 0.10
N LEU A 301 17.89 23.08 1.11
CA LEU A 301 18.46 23.44 2.42
C LEU A 301 18.61 22.21 3.35
N GLY A 302 18.27 20.99 2.89
CA GLY A 302 18.40 19.77 3.66
C GLY A 302 17.18 19.48 4.57
N ILE A 303 16.08 20.23 4.45
CA ILE A 303 14.84 19.92 5.17
C ILE A 303 14.23 18.67 4.52
N SER A 304 14.13 17.59 5.28
CA SER A 304 13.56 16.33 4.84
C SER A 304 12.33 15.96 5.66
N GLN A 305 11.23 15.71 4.96
CA GLN A 305 10.03 15.12 5.53
C GLN A 305 9.66 13.90 4.70
N PRO A 306 9.99 12.69 5.16
CA PRO A 306 9.73 11.48 4.39
C PRO A 306 8.22 11.28 4.24
N ARG A 307 7.78 10.95 3.01
CA ARG A 307 6.40 10.57 2.73
C ARG A 307 6.05 9.28 3.46
N ASN A 308 6.92 8.28 3.40
CA ASN A 308 6.78 7.00 4.07
C ASN A 308 7.67 6.99 5.32
N ARG A 309 7.12 7.54 6.42
CA ARG A 309 7.86 7.77 7.66
C ARG A 309 8.31 6.47 8.34
N ASN A 310 7.45 5.45 8.32
CA ASN A 310 7.76 4.16 8.94
C ASN A 310 8.83 3.40 8.13
N LEU A 311 8.74 3.44 6.79
CA LEU A 311 9.78 2.91 5.90
C LEU A 311 11.11 3.62 6.13
N ALA A 312 11.13 4.96 6.22
CA ALA A 312 12.31 5.75 6.54
C ALA A 312 12.90 5.37 7.90
N ASN A 313 12.07 5.16 8.91
CA ASN A 313 12.51 4.73 10.25
C ASN A 313 13.16 3.34 10.23
N ILE A 314 12.63 2.41 9.45
CA ILE A 314 13.24 1.08 9.24
C ILE A 314 14.62 1.23 8.57
N PHE A 315 14.70 1.99 7.49
CA PHE A 315 15.97 2.23 6.78
C PHE A 315 17.01 2.92 7.69
N TYR A 316 16.59 3.86 8.53
CA TYR A 316 17.46 4.49 9.53
C TYR A 316 17.99 3.47 10.54
N ARG A 317 17.13 2.61 11.11
CA ARG A 317 17.53 1.57 12.07
C ARG A 317 18.49 0.53 11.48
N LEU A 318 18.37 0.27 10.19
CA LEU A 318 19.25 -0.62 9.44
C LEU A 318 20.48 0.09 8.85
N ASN A 319 20.72 1.36 9.20
CA ASN A 319 21.83 2.18 8.69
C ASN A 319 21.84 2.34 7.16
N TYR A 320 20.67 2.24 6.51
CA TYR A 320 20.52 2.54 5.09
C TYR A 320 20.52 4.05 4.82
N ILE A 321 19.93 4.85 5.70
CA ILE A 321 19.84 6.32 5.60
C ILE A 321 20.32 7.00 6.90
N GLU A 322 20.72 8.27 6.77
CA GLU A 322 21.04 9.14 7.88
C GLU A 322 19.89 10.13 8.16
N ALA A 323 19.65 10.48 9.42
CA ALA A 323 18.53 11.34 9.83
C ALA A 323 18.83 12.85 9.83
N TYR A 324 19.99 13.28 9.28
CA TYR A 324 20.51 14.65 9.47
C TYR A 324 20.40 15.56 8.24
N GLY A 325 19.59 15.20 7.23
CA GLY A 325 19.41 16.04 6.04
C GLY A 325 20.66 16.21 5.16
N THR A 326 21.65 15.31 5.31
CA THR A 326 22.94 15.37 4.59
C THR A 326 22.87 14.72 3.20
N GLY A 327 21.72 14.14 2.82
CA GLY A 327 21.59 13.34 1.62
C GLY A 327 21.70 14.13 0.32
N ILE A 328 20.89 15.19 0.17
CA ILE A 328 20.87 16.02 -1.06
C ILE A 328 22.22 16.65 -1.41
N PRO A 329 22.99 17.20 -0.47
CA PRO A 329 24.34 17.70 -0.76
C PRO A 329 25.32 16.63 -1.28
N ARG A 330 25.01 15.32 -1.15
CA ARG A 330 25.84 14.22 -1.64
C ARG A 330 25.48 13.79 -3.05
N ILE A 331 24.32 14.18 -3.56
CA ILE A 331 23.85 13.94 -4.93
C ILE A 331 24.32 15.05 -5.86
#